data_a0e3788070e54bc6ecc50aa2b4447656
#
_entry.id   a0e3788070e54bc6ecc50aa2b4447656
#
_cell.length_a   1.000
_cell.length_b   1.000
_cell.length_c   1.000
_cell.angle_alpha   90.00
_cell.angle_beta   90.00
_cell.angle_gamma   90.00
#
_symmetry.space_group_name_H-M   'P 1'
#
loop_
_entity.id
_entity.type
_entity.pdbx_description
1 polymer ?
#
loop_
_entity_poly.entity_id
_entity_poly.type
_entity_poly.pdbx_seq_one_letter_code
_entity_poly.pdbx_strand_id
1 'polypeptide(L)'
;MVKKGLRLLETKAFSFSEVMMKAAVLEKPGKLAIRELPDPSCPTGGVVVKILRSHVCSTDLHMWEKGHPALRYPRILGHEFAGVVAEVSNEEKRLKVGDRVQVYPGIGCGSCEYCRRGSENLCPSMRILGFSLDGGFAQYLALPKSGVENGCLNIIPSSLSLSEAAMAEPLACCLNGLEKVKLKKDETVVILGGGPIGCLFAMVAKHQGSGKVILVEKDSVRISQARLGLEVDLLDANNVDVVEAVMELTGGLGANVVVTCFREAALEYSLLELAAPGGRVLMFSGISADKGVVPTDLNAVHYRELALIGAYGCTAVQCQRALGLMAEGLEVNWLISKRVTLHDLEESFSNLASKNVMKICVEP
;
A
#
# COMPACT_ATOMS: atom_id res chain seq x y z
N MET A 1 -21.44 -62.17 -48.85
CA MET A 1 -20.93 -60.79 -48.89
C MET A 1 -21.73 -59.98 -47.85
N VAL A 2 -21.13 -59.70 -46.72
CA VAL A 2 -21.74 -58.99 -45.58
C VAL A 2 -20.95 -57.70 -45.41
N LYS A 3 -21.53 -56.55 -45.72
CA LYS A 3 -20.98 -55.25 -45.45
C LYS A 3 -21.29 -54.88 -43.98
N LYS A 4 -20.26 -54.82 -43.10
CA LYS A 4 -20.34 -54.25 -41.78
C LYS A 4 -20.23 -52.73 -41.92
N GLY A 5 -21.27 -52.01 -41.53
CA GLY A 5 -21.26 -50.55 -41.39
C GLY A 5 -20.45 -50.14 -40.13
N LEU A 6 -19.42 -49.32 -40.31
CA LEU A 6 -18.80 -48.57 -39.24
C LEU A 6 -19.74 -47.44 -38.80
N ARG A 7 -20.21 -47.47 -37.53
CA ARG A 7 -20.81 -46.31 -36.91
C ARG A 7 -19.66 -45.40 -36.41
N LEU A 8 -19.56 -44.22 -36.98
CA LEU A 8 -18.77 -43.13 -36.44
C LEU A 8 -19.40 -42.70 -35.11
N LEU A 9 -18.65 -42.87 -34.04
CA LEU A 9 -18.94 -42.25 -32.73
C LEU A 9 -18.67 -40.75 -32.87
N GLU A 10 -19.73 -39.96 -32.95
CA GLU A 10 -19.64 -38.51 -32.79
C GLU A 10 -19.17 -38.24 -31.36
N THR A 11 -17.92 -37.84 -31.22
CA THR A 11 -17.40 -37.24 -30.00
C THR A 11 -18.08 -35.90 -29.82
N LYS A 12 -19.07 -35.84 -28.90
CA LYS A 12 -19.58 -34.57 -28.39
C LYS A 12 -18.41 -33.84 -27.76
N ALA A 13 -17.94 -32.79 -28.43
CA ALA A 13 -17.08 -31.79 -27.80
C ALA A 13 -17.88 -31.16 -26.65
N PHE A 14 -17.51 -31.47 -25.42
CA PHE A 14 -17.94 -30.72 -24.25
C PHE A 14 -17.31 -29.33 -24.39
N SER A 15 -18.13 -28.33 -24.74
CA SER A 15 -17.78 -26.95 -24.59
C SER A 15 -17.71 -26.69 -23.07
N PHE A 16 -16.52 -26.68 -22.52
CA PHE A 16 -16.30 -26.01 -21.23
C PHE A 16 -16.64 -24.55 -21.47
N SER A 17 -17.74 -24.08 -20.90
CA SER A 17 -17.94 -22.64 -20.74
C SER A 17 -16.83 -22.17 -19.81
N GLU A 18 -15.78 -21.57 -20.36
CA GLU A 18 -14.75 -20.93 -19.57
C GLU A 18 -15.45 -19.86 -18.74
N VAL A 19 -15.38 -19.99 -17.42
CA VAL A 19 -15.85 -18.94 -16.51
C VAL A 19 -14.85 -17.79 -16.66
N MET A 20 -15.37 -16.59 -16.90
CA MET A 20 -14.58 -15.42 -17.26
C MET A 20 -14.65 -14.39 -16.13
N MET A 21 -13.49 -13.96 -15.63
CA MET A 21 -13.38 -12.87 -14.68
C MET A 21 -13.19 -11.52 -15.38
N LYS A 22 -13.67 -10.45 -14.76
CA LYS A 22 -13.35 -9.09 -15.18
C LYS A 22 -12.08 -8.60 -14.50
N ALA A 23 -11.26 -7.88 -15.25
CA ALA A 23 -10.05 -7.24 -14.76
C ALA A 23 -9.79 -5.90 -15.47
N ALA A 24 -9.22 -4.96 -14.75
CA ALA A 24 -8.71 -3.71 -15.30
C ALA A 24 -7.25 -3.89 -15.71
N VAL A 25 -7.01 -3.96 -17.01
CA VAL A 25 -5.71 -4.28 -17.61
C VAL A 25 -5.03 -3.03 -18.13
N LEU A 26 -3.88 -2.70 -17.60
CA LEU A 26 -2.99 -1.67 -18.14
C LEU A 26 -2.26 -2.24 -19.35
N GLU A 27 -2.66 -1.84 -20.55
CA GLU A 27 -2.07 -2.31 -21.83
C GLU A 27 -0.73 -1.60 -22.13
N LYS A 28 -0.65 -0.34 -21.75
CA LYS A 28 0.54 0.55 -21.81
C LYS A 28 0.26 1.80 -20.97
N PRO A 29 1.25 2.65 -20.71
CA PRO A 29 1.01 3.92 -20.01
C PRO A 29 -0.12 4.72 -20.66
N GLY A 30 -1.05 5.22 -19.84
CA GLY A 30 -2.24 5.97 -20.25
C GLY A 30 -3.35 5.14 -20.93
N LYS A 31 -3.22 3.79 -20.99
CA LYS A 31 -4.26 2.95 -21.60
C LYS A 31 -4.67 1.80 -20.69
N LEU A 32 -5.74 2.00 -19.95
CA LEU A 32 -6.42 1.00 -19.14
C LEU A 32 -7.64 0.47 -19.89
N ALA A 33 -7.89 -0.84 -19.83
CA ALA A 33 -9.06 -1.45 -20.44
C ALA A 33 -9.67 -2.51 -19.51
N ILE A 34 -10.99 -2.53 -19.40
CA ILE A 34 -11.68 -3.65 -18.75
C ILE A 34 -11.71 -4.81 -19.73
N ARG A 35 -11.19 -5.96 -19.28
CA ARG A 35 -11.12 -7.19 -20.07
C ARG A 35 -11.83 -8.32 -19.35
N GLU A 36 -12.44 -9.21 -20.12
CA GLU A 36 -12.84 -10.54 -19.67
C GLU A 36 -11.68 -11.49 -19.94
N LEU A 37 -11.20 -12.13 -18.87
CA LEU A 37 -10.07 -13.05 -18.90
C LEU A 37 -10.53 -14.39 -18.32
N PRO A 38 -9.96 -15.53 -18.73
CA PRO A 38 -10.25 -16.80 -18.08
C PRO A 38 -10.01 -16.71 -16.56
N ASP A 39 -10.88 -17.32 -15.77
CA ASP A 39 -10.66 -17.45 -14.33
C ASP A 39 -9.30 -18.14 -14.09
N PRO A 40 -8.50 -17.66 -13.13
CA PRO A 40 -7.22 -18.27 -12.88
C PRO A 40 -7.39 -19.65 -12.25
N SER A 41 -6.64 -20.65 -12.74
CA SER A 41 -6.59 -21.97 -12.12
C SER A 41 -5.78 -21.93 -10.81
N CYS A 42 -6.17 -22.75 -9.83
CA CYS A 42 -5.42 -22.85 -8.55
C CYS A 42 -4.04 -23.45 -8.79
N PRO A 43 -2.96 -22.73 -8.45
CA PRO A 43 -1.60 -23.29 -8.57
C PRO A 43 -1.36 -24.43 -7.57
N THR A 44 -0.54 -25.39 -7.93
CA THR A 44 -0.09 -26.44 -7.00
C THR A 44 0.57 -25.83 -5.76
N GLY A 45 0.07 -26.15 -4.57
CA GLY A 45 0.49 -25.56 -3.29
C GLY A 45 0.05 -24.09 -3.10
N GLY A 46 -0.75 -23.56 -4.02
CA GLY A 46 -1.24 -22.18 -3.99
C GLY A 46 -2.73 -22.08 -3.63
N VAL A 47 -3.28 -20.92 -3.85
CA VAL A 47 -4.71 -20.60 -3.66
C VAL A 47 -5.21 -19.65 -4.74
N VAL A 48 -6.54 -19.63 -4.94
CA VAL A 48 -7.23 -18.56 -5.67
C VAL A 48 -8.01 -17.72 -4.66
N VAL A 49 -7.82 -16.42 -4.71
CA VAL A 49 -8.55 -15.44 -3.90
C VAL A 49 -9.56 -14.72 -4.78
N LYS A 50 -10.84 -14.74 -4.38
CA LYS A 50 -11.86 -13.83 -4.92
C LYS A 50 -11.67 -12.48 -4.26
N ILE A 51 -11.26 -11.47 -5.05
CA ILE A 51 -11.03 -10.12 -4.55
C ILE A 51 -12.38 -9.42 -4.41
N LEU A 52 -12.63 -8.82 -3.27
CA LEU A 52 -13.87 -8.11 -2.98
C LEU A 52 -13.66 -6.63 -2.71
N ARG A 53 -12.46 -6.23 -2.28
CA ARG A 53 -12.07 -4.82 -2.06
C ARG A 53 -10.62 -4.63 -2.45
N SER A 54 -10.36 -3.58 -3.23
CA SER A 54 -9.01 -3.14 -3.56
C SER A 54 -8.95 -1.63 -3.46
N HIS A 55 -7.85 -1.07 -3.00
CA HIS A 55 -7.69 0.38 -2.91
C HIS A 55 -6.77 0.92 -3.99
N VAL A 56 -7.06 2.13 -4.44
CA VAL A 56 -6.21 2.86 -5.38
C VAL A 56 -5.11 3.59 -4.61
N CYS A 57 -3.87 3.36 -4.99
CA CYS A 57 -2.69 4.04 -4.48
C CYS A 57 -2.18 5.09 -5.47
N SER A 58 -1.52 6.14 -4.99
CA SER A 58 -0.82 7.10 -5.85
C SER A 58 0.27 6.44 -6.71
N THR A 59 0.78 5.30 -6.29
CA THR A 59 1.71 4.48 -7.08
C THR A 59 1.03 3.87 -8.30
N ASP A 60 -0.23 3.42 -8.19
CA ASP A 60 -1.00 2.91 -9.34
C ASP A 60 -1.25 4.01 -10.35
N LEU A 61 -1.62 5.23 -9.89
CA LEU A 61 -1.75 6.41 -10.74
C LEU A 61 -0.44 6.69 -11.49
N HIS A 62 0.69 6.73 -10.78
CA HIS A 62 1.98 6.97 -11.40
C HIS A 62 2.37 5.91 -12.43
N MET A 63 2.10 4.62 -12.12
CA MET A 63 2.32 3.51 -13.04
C MET A 63 1.42 3.59 -14.28
N TRP A 64 0.19 4.04 -14.09
CA TRP A 64 -0.74 4.28 -15.20
C TRP A 64 -0.26 5.43 -16.09
N GLU A 65 0.17 6.56 -15.52
CA GLU A 65 0.62 7.73 -16.28
C GLU A 65 1.96 7.52 -16.99
N LYS A 66 2.96 7.02 -16.28
CA LYS A 66 4.38 7.04 -16.70
C LYS A 66 4.99 5.65 -16.86
N GLY A 67 4.30 4.60 -16.40
CA GLY A 67 4.88 3.27 -16.31
C GLY A 67 5.82 3.11 -15.12
N HIS A 68 6.46 1.93 -15.04
CA HIS A 68 7.42 1.61 -13.99
C HIS A 68 8.42 0.55 -14.52
N PRO A 69 9.72 0.58 -14.14
CA PRO A 69 10.71 -0.40 -14.62
C PRO A 69 10.38 -1.87 -14.32
N ALA A 70 9.63 -2.14 -13.24
CA ALA A 70 9.19 -3.48 -12.87
C ALA A 70 7.98 -3.98 -13.69
N LEU A 71 7.28 -3.10 -14.43
CA LEU A 71 6.11 -3.49 -15.22
C LEU A 71 6.52 -4.23 -16.50
N ARG A 72 5.71 -5.22 -16.87
CA ARG A 72 5.68 -5.84 -18.21
C ARG A 72 4.23 -5.83 -18.66
N TYR A 73 3.96 -5.18 -19.77
CA TYR A 73 2.60 -5.04 -20.30
C TYR A 73 2.18 -6.27 -21.12
N PRO A 74 0.90 -6.65 -21.11
CA PRO A 74 -0.17 -6.09 -20.26
C PRO A 74 -0.01 -6.45 -18.79
N ARG A 75 -0.61 -5.64 -17.86
CA ARG A 75 -0.53 -5.87 -16.42
C ARG A 75 -1.83 -5.45 -15.72
N ILE A 76 -2.29 -6.22 -14.74
CA ILE A 76 -3.33 -5.84 -13.80
C ILE A 76 -2.65 -5.18 -12.62
N LEU A 77 -2.99 -3.92 -12.33
CA LEU A 77 -2.46 -3.16 -11.18
C LEU A 77 -3.21 -3.48 -9.89
N GLY A 78 -2.93 -2.71 -8.83
CA GLY A 78 -3.54 -2.84 -7.50
C GLY A 78 -2.71 -3.75 -6.59
N HIS A 79 -2.32 -3.21 -5.43
CA HIS A 79 -1.47 -3.90 -4.45
C HIS A 79 -1.98 -3.77 -3.02
N GLU A 80 -3.13 -3.16 -2.81
CA GLU A 80 -3.80 -2.97 -1.53
C GLU A 80 -5.18 -3.63 -1.59
N PHE A 81 -5.31 -4.92 -1.25
CA PHE A 81 -6.58 -5.63 -1.45
C PHE A 81 -6.87 -6.73 -0.45
N ALA A 82 -8.15 -7.06 -0.37
CA ALA A 82 -8.69 -8.10 0.50
C ALA A 82 -9.85 -8.85 -0.19
N GLY A 83 -10.07 -10.09 0.22
CA GLY A 83 -11.09 -10.93 -0.38
C GLY A 83 -11.37 -12.18 0.44
N VAL A 84 -11.84 -13.20 -0.26
CA VAL A 84 -12.08 -14.52 0.30
C VAL A 84 -11.37 -15.60 -0.50
N VAL A 85 -10.88 -16.62 0.15
CA VAL A 85 -10.29 -17.79 -0.49
C VAL A 85 -11.39 -18.52 -1.28
N ALA A 86 -11.25 -18.58 -2.60
CA ALA A 86 -12.20 -19.22 -3.51
C ALA A 86 -11.81 -20.68 -3.82
N GLU A 87 -10.49 -20.96 -3.92
CA GLU A 87 -9.97 -22.29 -4.19
C GLU A 87 -8.65 -22.50 -3.43
N VAL A 88 -8.42 -23.72 -2.96
CA VAL A 88 -7.22 -24.13 -2.21
C VAL A 88 -6.66 -25.37 -2.83
N SER A 89 -5.36 -25.39 -3.11
CA SER A 89 -4.65 -26.60 -3.55
C SER A 89 -4.68 -27.68 -2.47
N ASN A 90 -4.77 -28.94 -2.87
CA ASN A 90 -4.74 -30.08 -1.95
C ASN A 90 -3.50 -30.15 -1.05
N GLU A 91 -2.40 -29.49 -1.43
CA GLU A 91 -1.16 -29.44 -0.65
C GLU A 91 -1.20 -28.36 0.47
N GLU A 92 -2.03 -27.34 0.37
CA GLU A 92 -2.18 -26.30 1.40
C GLU A 92 -3.18 -26.77 2.48
N LYS A 93 -2.77 -26.70 3.76
CA LYS A 93 -3.56 -27.21 4.90
C LYS A 93 -3.95 -26.15 5.92
N ARG A 94 -3.40 -24.94 5.81
CA ARG A 94 -3.64 -23.84 6.78
C ARG A 94 -4.84 -22.99 6.42
N LEU A 95 -5.22 -22.98 5.14
CA LEU A 95 -6.28 -22.16 4.57
C LEU A 95 -7.42 -23.04 4.09
N LYS A 96 -8.62 -22.50 4.10
CA LYS A 96 -9.83 -23.13 3.58
C LYS A 96 -10.66 -22.16 2.74
N VAL A 97 -11.46 -22.71 1.83
CA VAL A 97 -12.42 -21.94 1.05
C VAL A 97 -13.37 -21.19 2.00
N GLY A 98 -13.58 -19.91 1.73
CA GLY A 98 -14.37 -18.99 2.55
C GLY A 98 -13.57 -18.20 3.59
N ASP A 99 -12.29 -18.50 3.82
CA ASP A 99 -11.45 -17.69 4.69
C ASP A 99 -11.35 -16.26 4.14
N ARG A 100 -11.58 -15.28 5.01
CA ARG A 100 -11.41 -13.85 4.69
C ARG A 100 -9.94 -13.49 4.83
N VAL A 101 -9.33 -12.99 3.76
CA VAL A 101 -7.89 -12.74 3.71
C VAL A 101 -7.56 -11.35 3.18
N GLN A 102 -6.59 -10.72 3.81
CA GLN A 102 -5.83 -9.60 3.28
C GLN A 102 -4.59 -10.16 2.59
N VAL A 103 -4.22 -9.61 1.45
CA VAL A 103 -3.06 -10.09 0.70
C VAL A 103 -1.92 -9.08 0.77
N TYR A 104 -0.81 -9.48 1.39
CA TYR A 104 0.46 -8.77 1.29
C TYR A 104 1.01 -8.95 -0.13
N PRO A 105 1.32 -7.85 -0.86
CA PRO A 105 1.65 -7.96 -2.27
C PRO A 105 3.06 -8.47 -2.56
N GLY A 106 3.98 -8.46 -1.60
CA GLY A 106 5.38 -8.79 -1.78
C GLY A 106 5.67 -10.28 -1.65
N ILE A 107 6.22 -10.90 -2.70
CA ILE A 107 6.66 -12.31 -2.69
C ILE A 107 8.18 -12.34 -2.77
N GLY A 108 8.85 -12.46 -1.62
CA GLY A 108 10.29 -12.64 -1.51
C GLY A 108 10.73 -14.02 -2.00
N CYS A 109 12.03 -14.23 -2.15
CA CYS A 109 12.57 -15.56 -2.55
C CYS A 109 12.57 -16.58 -1.40
N GLY A 110 12.33 -16.18 -0.15
CA GLY A 110 12.32 -17.02 1.05
C GLY A 110 13.69 -17.50 1.53
N SER A 111 14.75 -17.37 0.73
CA SER A 111 16.06 -18.01 0.99
C SER A 111 17.25 -17.06 1.12
N CYS A 112 17.15 -15.81 0.67
CA CYS A 112 18.24 -14.83 0.83
C CYS A 112 18.34 -14.33 2.28
N GLU A 113 19.45 -13.65 2.59
CA GLU A 113 19.69 -13.09 3.92
C GLU A 113 18.54 -12.17 4.38
N TYR A 114 18.04 -11.32 3.48
CA TYR A 114 16.95 -10.40 3.80
C TYR A 114 15.66 -11.14 4.17
N CYS A 115 15.27 -12.17 3.40
CA CYS A 115 14.10 -12.98 3.72
C CYS A 115 14.27 -13.73 5.05
N ARG A 116 15.45 -14.34 5.29
CA ARG A 116 15.70 -15.09 6.52
C ARG A 116 15.66 -14.24 7.80
N ARG A 117 15.98 -12.95 7.72
CA ARG A 117 15.91 -12.03 8.86
C ARG A 117 14.59 -11.26 8.96
N GLY A 118 13.57 -11.58 8.14
CA GLY A 118 12.26 -10.91 8.16
C GLY A 118 12.29 -9.48 7.58
N SER A 119 13.16 -9.24 6.60
CA SER A 119 13.26 -7.99 5.85
C SER A 119 13.04 -8.26 4.35
N GLU A 120 12.05 -9.11 4.04
CA GLU A 120 11.76 -9.57 2.69
C GLU A 120 11.43 -8.42 1.72
N ASN A 121 10.95 -7.27 2.22
CA ASN A 121 10.76 -6.06 1.43
C ASN A 121 12.05 -5.57 0.75
N LEU A 122 13.23 -6.00 1.23
CA LEU A 122 14.55 -5.71 0.64
C LEU A 122 15.11 -6.89 -0.16
N CYS A 123 14.31 -7.92 -0.44
CA CYS A 123 14.76 -9.07 -1.21
C CYS A 123 15.14 -8.68 -2.65
N PRO A 124 16.36 -8.99 -3.14
CA PRO A 124 16.77 -8.66 -4.52
C PRO A 124 15.90 -9.32 -5.60
N SER A 125 15.27 -10.45 -5.26
CA SER A 125 14.35 -11.19 -6.15
C SER A 125 12.89 -10.98 -5.79
N MET A 126 12.55 -9.84 -5.18
CA MET A 126 11.18 -9.50 -4.81
C MET A 126 10.29 -9.44 -6.05
N ARG A 127 9.16 -10.15 -6.00
CA ARG A 127 8.07 -10.00 -6.96
C ARG A 127 6.89 -9.36 -6.25
N ILE A 128 6.23 -8.41 -6.89
CA ILE A 128 5.17 -7.63 -6.26
C ILE A 128 3.91 -7.74 -7.10
N LEU A 129 2.79 -8.11 -6.47
CA LEU A 129 1.46 -8.12 -7.07
C LEU A 129 1.07 -6.69 -7.42
N GLY A 130 0.52 -6.49 -8.61
CA GLY A 130 0.23 -5.16 -9.17
C GLY A 130 1.44 -4.47 -9.84
N PHE A 131 2.64 -5.10 -9.82
CA PHE A 131 3.85 -4.61 -10.48
C PHE A 131 4.42 -5.66 -11.43
N SER A 132 5.25 -6.57 -10.91
CA SER A 132 5.86 -7.65 -11.71
C SER A 132 4.92 -8.83 -11.90
N LEU A 133 3.89 -8.95 -11.08
CA LEU A 133 2.80 -9.93 -11.14
C LEU A 133 1.46 -9.19 -11.22
N ASP A 134 0.40 -9.88 -11.67
CA ASP A 134 -0.94 -9.33 -11.70
C ASP A 134 -1.46 -9.05 -10.28
N GLY A 135 -2.22 -7.98 -10.15
CA GLY A 135 -2.64 -7.43 -8.87
C GLY A 135 -4.15 -7.47 -8.63
N GLY A 136 -4.60 -6.59 -7.74
CA GLY A 136 -5.93 -6.63 -7.13
C GLY A 136 -7.05 -5.91 -7.90
N PHE A 137 -6.79 -5.32 -9.06
CA PHE A 137 -7.87 -4.74 -9.89
C PHE A 137 -8.49 -5.80 -10.82
N ALA A 138 -8.87 -6.94 -10.24
CA ALA A 138 -9.51 -8.07 -10.89
C ALA A 138 -10.44 -8.79 -9.92
N GLN A 139 -11.38 -9.58 -10.44
CA GLN A 139 -12.29 -10.36 -9.59
C GLN A 139 -11.61 -11.53 -8.87
N TYR A 140 -10.56 -12.11 -9.48
CA TYR A 140 -9.81 -13.24 -8.90
C TYR A 140 -8.31 -13.04 -9.09
N LEU A 141 -7.56 -13.61 -8.15
CA LEU A 141 -6.11 -13.67 -8.17
C LEU A 141 -5.62 -15.07 -7.78
N ALA A 142 -4.75 -15.66 -8.61
CA ALA A 142 -4.02 -16.87 -8.23
C ALA A 142 -2.73 -16.51 -7.49
N LEU A 143 -2.59 -16.95 -6.25
CA LEU A 143 -1.37 -16.79 -5.46
C LEU A 143 -0.57 -18.10 -5.51
N PRO A 144 0.70 -18.08 -5.98
CA PRO A 144 1.52 -19.26 -6.06
C PRO A 144 1.96 -19.78 -4.68
N LYS A 145 2.40 -21.02 -4.60
CA LYS A 145 2.93 -21.67 -3.39
C LYS A 145 3.92 -20.77 -2.63
N SER A 146 4.86 -20.15 -3.35
CA SER A 146 5.83 -19.23 -2.74
C SER A 146 5.20 -18.03 -2.04
N GLY A 147 4.08 -17.51 -2.54
CA GLY A 147 3.33 -16.45 -1.87
C GLY A 147 2.66 -16.95 -0.59
N VAL A 148 2.06 -18.13 -0.65
CA VAL A 148 1.42 -18.76 0.52
C VAL A 148 2.45 -19.09 1.61
N GLU A 149 3.58 -19.69 1.24
CA GLU A 149 4.66 -20.06 2.16
C GLU A 149 5.35 -18.85 2.80
N ASN A 150 5.47 -17.75 2.05
CA ASN A 150 6.06 -16.49 2.54
C ASN A 150 5.08 -15.60 3.30
N GLY A 151 3.87 -16.10 3.63
CA GLY A 151 2.94 -15.39 4.51
C GLY A 151 2.19 -14.24 3.84
N CYS A 152 2.02 -14.27 2.50
CA CYS A 152 1.27 -13.22 1.81
C CYS A 152 -0.22 -13.16 2.17
N LEU A 153 -0.78 -14.20 2.79
CA LEU A 153 -2.20 -14.28 3.18
C LEU A 153 -2.36 -14.13 4.69
N ASN A 154 -2.98 -13.03 5.09
CA ASN A 154 -3.29 -12.72 6.47
C ASN A 154 -4.78 -12.92 6.72
N ILE A 155 -5.16 -13.79 7.66
CA ILE A 155 -6.56 -13.97 8.07
C ILE A 155 -7.08 -12.67 8.67
N ILE A 156 -8.22 -12.20 8.18
CA ILE A 156 -8.84 -10.96 8.63
C ILE A 156 -9.62 -11.22 9.92
N PRO A 157 -9.37 -10.47 11.01
CA PRO A 157 -10.20 -10.49 12.21
C PRO A 157 -11.69 -10.27 11.88
N SER A 158 -12.57 -10.97 12.59
CA SER A 158 -14.02 -10.90 12.34
C SER A 158 -14.62 -9.50 12.55
N SER A 159 -14.00 -8.67 13.40
CA SER A 159 -14.41 -7.29 13.68
C SER A 159 -14.15 -6.33 12.50
N LEU A 160 -13.26 -6.66 11.57
CA LEU A 160 -12.89 -5.78 10.46
C LEU A 160 -13.73 -6.06 9.21
N SER A 161 -14.13 -5.00 8.50
CA SER A 161 -14.63 -5.11 7.14
C SER A 161 -13.49 -5.42 6.15
N LEU A 162 -13.82 -5.90 4.95
CA LEU A 162 -12.83 -6.12 3.88
C LEU A 162 -12.22 -4.79 3.39
N SER A 163 -12.97 -3.69 3.44
CA SER A 163 -12.45 -2.37 3.05
C SER A 163 -11.40 -1.87 4.03
N GLU A 164 -11.61 -2.07 5.34
CA GLU A 164 -10.59 -1.75 6.35
C GLU A 164 -9.38 -2.67 6.21
N ALA A 165 -9.61 -3.96 6.03
CA ALA A 165 -8.52 -4.93 5.89
C ALA A 165 -7.62 -4.64 4.67
N ALA A 166 -8.17 -4.13 3.57
CA ALA A 166 -7.38 -3.72 2.40
C ALA A 166 -6.46 -2.51 2.71
N MET A 167 -6.71 -1.75 3.79
CA MET A 167 -5.81 -0.68 4.28
C MET A 167 -4.58 -1.23 5.03
N ALA A 168 -4.50 -2.54 5.27
CA ALA A 168 -3.38 -3.10 6.04
C ALA A 168 -2.02 -2.92 5.33
N GLU A 169 -1.98 -2.95 4.00
CA GLU A 169 -0.73 -2.73 3.28
C GLU A 169 -0.16 -1.31 3.48
N PRO A 170 -0.89 -0.21 3.19
CA PRO A 170 -0.37 1.13 3.42
C PRO A 170 -0.13 1.43 4.91
N LEU A 171 -0.94 0.90 5.81
CA LEU A 171 -0.71 1.01 7.26
C LEU A 171 0.58 0.28 7.68
N ALA A 172 0.85 -0.91 7.13
CA ALA A 172 2.08 -1.66 7.37
C ALA A 172 3.32 -0.92 6.87
N CYS A 173 3.22 -0.19 5.76
CA CYS A 173 4.29 0.68 5.29
C CYS A 173 4.61 1.80 6.30
N CYS A 174 3.57 2.40 6.91
CA CYS A 174 3.76 3.38 7.99
C CYS A 174 4.40 2.77 9.23
N LEU A 175 3.99 1.56 9.62
CA LEU A 175 4.61 0.80 10.71
C LEU A 175 6.10 0.56 10.44
N ASN A 176 6.45 0.11 9.22
CA ASN A 176 7.85 -0.06 8.83
C ASN A 176 8.65 1.24 9.00
N GLY A 177 8.09 2.37 8.55
CA GLY A 177 8.74 3.68 8.69
C GLY A 177 8.98 4.06 10.14
N LEU A 178 7.99 3.93 11.02
CA LEU A 178 8.12 4.29 12.45
C LEU A 178 9.06 3.33 13.20
N GLU A 179 9.10 2.06 12.83
CA GLU A 179 10.08 1.10 13.37
C GLU A 179 11.52 1.46 12.97
N LYS A 180 11.76 1.91 11.73
CA LYS A 180 13.09 2.34 11.27
C LYS A 180 13.62 3.54 12.08
N VAL A 181 12.77 4.51 12.38
CA VAL A 181 13.14 5.66 13.22
C VAL A 181 13.08 5.36 14.70
N LYS A 182 12.64 4.15 15.10
CA LYS A 182 12.52 3.75 16.51
C LYS A 182 11.76 4.79 17.33
N LEU A 183 10.56 5.15 16.83
CA LEU A 183 9.68 6.11 17.51
C LEU A 183 9.47 5.69 18.97
N LYS A 184 9.59 6.63 19.88
CA LYS A 184 9.41 6.42 21.31
C LYS A 184 8.15 7.14 21.81
N LYS A 185 7.67 6.69 22.95
CA LYS A 185 6.62 7.38 23.70
C LYS A 185 7.06 8.81 24.03
N ASP A 186 6.08 9.73 24.08
CA ASP A 186 6.24 11.16 24.42
C ASP A 186 7.10 11.97 23.42
N GLU A 187 7.58 11.38 22.31
CA GLU A 187 8.30 12.10 21.26
C GLU A 187 7.36 12.97 20.40
N THR A 188 7.87 14.08 19.90
CA THR A 188 7.20 14.94 18.94
C THR A 188 7.47 14.45 17.52
N VAL A 189 6.40 14.30 16.72
CA VAL A 189 6.45 13.87 15.31
C VAL A 189 5.88 14.96 14.41
N VAL A 190 6.66 15.42 13.44
CA VAL A 190 6.19 16.28 12.34
C VAL A 190 5.99 15.41 11.09
N ILE A 191 4.82 15.51 10.48
CA ILE A 191 4.43 14.75 9.30
C ILE A 191 4.15 15.73 8.16
N LEU A 192 4.95 15.66 7.10
CA LEU A 192 4.83 16.53 5.94
C LEU A 192 3.96 15.87 4.87
N GLY A 193 2.74 16.38 4.71
CA GLY A 193 1.70 15.90 3.81
C GLY A 193 0.54 15.21 4.52
N GLY A 194 -0.67 15.80 4.42
CA GLY A 194 -1.92 15.33 5.04
C GLY A 194 -2.76 14.40 4.15
N GLY A 195 -2.15 13.73 3.17
CA GLY A 195 -2.79 12.66 2.41
C GLY A 195 -2.99 11.38 3.24
N PRO A 196 -3.54 10.28 2.64
CA PRO A 196 -3.82 9.04 3.36
C PRO A 196 -2.63 8.50 4.16
N ILE A 197 -1.44 8.53 3.58
CA ILE A 197 -0.21 8.05 4.24
C ILE A 197 0.14 8.93 5.45
N GLY A 198 0.10 10.26 5.31
CA GLY A 198 0.37 11.16 6.45
C GLY A 198 -0.63 10.99 7.58
N CYS A 199 -1.91 10.82 7.24
CA CYS A 199 -2.94 10.51 8.23
C CYS A 199 -2.70 9.17 8.93
N LEU A 200 -2.31 8.12 8.20
CA LEU A 200 -1.95 6.83 8.79
C LEU A 200 -0.72 6.94 9.71
N PHE A 201 0.31 7.69 9.32
CA PHE A 201 1.44 7.99 10.21
C PHE A 201 1.00 8.69 11.50
N ALA A 202 0.13 9.70 11.38
CA ALA A 202 -0.38 10.44 12.54
C ALA A 202 -1.17 9.52 13.49
N MET A 203 -2.03 8.68 12.94
CA MET A 203 -2.80 7.70 13.71
C MET A 203 -1.91 6.71 14.45
N VAL A 204 -0.91 6.12 13.75
CA VAL A 204 0.02 5.16 14.38
C VAL A 204 0.90 5.85 15.42
N ALA A 205 1.42 7.04 15.13
CA ALA A 205 2.23 7.80 16.09
C ALA A 205 1.46 8.09 17.37
N LYS A 206 0.21 8.55 17.28
CA LYS A 206 -0.68 8.73 18.44
C LYS A 206 -0.94 7.43 19.18
N HIS A 207 -1.25 6.37 18.46
CA HIS A 207 -1.49 5.05 19.06
C HIS A 207 -0.27 4.52 19.82
N GLN A 208 0.95 4.82 19.34
CA GLN A 208 2.22 4.47 20.03
C GLN A 208 2.55 5.41 21.18
N GLY A 209 1.71 6.40 21.49
CA GLY A 209 1.88 7.29 22.62
C GLY A 209 2.83 8.45 22.37
N SER A 210 2.98 8.92 21.13
CA SER A 210 3.69 10.17 20.84
C SER A 210 3.11 11.33 21.65
N GLY A 211 3.98 12.19 22.20
CA GLY A 211 3.58 13.33 23.03
C GLY A 211 2.86 14.40 22.17
N LYS A 212 3.42 14.70 21.01
CA LYS A 212 2.85 15.65 20.07
C LYS A 212 2.94 15.12 18.62
N VAL A 213 1.87 15.28 17.85
CA VAL A 213 1.84 14.99 16.42
C VAL A 213 1.42 16.26 15.68
N ILE A 214 2.27 16.74 14.79
CA ILE A 214 2.05 17.95 13.97
C ILE A 214 1.94 17.47 12.52
N LEU A 215 0.76 17.68 11.90
CA LEU A 215 0.49 17.35 10.50
C LEU A 215 0.51 18.63 9.66
N VAL A 216 1.38 18.68 8.67
CA VAL A 216 1.54 19.83 7.75
C VAL A 216 0.90 19.50 6.41
N GLU A 217 -0.01 20.33 5.95
CA GLU A 217 -0.68 20.17 4.65
C GLU A 217 -0.99 21.58 4.06
N LYS A 218 -1.05 21.68 2.74
CA LYS A 218 -1.39 22.91 2.03
C LYS A 218 -2.73 22.84 1.29
N ASP A 219 -3.22 21.63 1.04
CA ASP A 219 -4.49 21.42 0.34
C ASP A 219 -5.66 21.55 1.31
N SER A 220 -6.56 22.51 1.06
CA SER A 220 -7.68 22.82 1.97
C SER A 220 -8.68 21.68 2.12
N VAL A 221 -8.86 20.85 1.08
CA VAL A 221 -9.75 19.69 1.12
C VAL A 221 -9.17 18.64 2.04
N ARG A 222 -7.87 18.32 1.91
CA ARG A 222 -7.16 17.38 2.79
C ARG A 222 -7.09 17.87 4.23
N ILE A 223 -6.86 19.16 4.45
CA ILE A 223 -6.93 19.78 5.79
C ILE A 223 -8.30 19.52 6.42
N SER A 224 -9.37 19.79 5.66
CA SER A 224 -10.74 19.59 6.16
C SER A 224 -11.03 18.11 6.46
N GLN A 225 -10.58 17.21 5.59
CA GLN A 225 -10.75 15.77 5.78
C GLN A 225 -9.94 15.25 6.98
N ALA A 226 -8.67 15.69 7.15
CA ALA A 226 -7.85 15.33 8.29
C ALA A 226 -8.45 15.76 9.63
N ARG A 227 -9.06 16.95 9.69
CA ARG A 227 -9.76 17.45 10.89
C ARG A 227 -10.93 16.58 11.33
N LEU A 228 -11.56 15.86 10.40
CA LEU A 228 -12.70 14.98 10.74
C LEU A 228 -12.26 13.69 11.44
N GLY A 229 -11.05 13.21 11.14
CA GLY A 229 -10.58 11.91 11.61
C GLY A 229 -9.38 11.94 12.56
N LEU A 230 -8.75 13.11 12.77
CA LEU A 230 -7.53 13.25 13.55
C LEU A 230 -7.60 14.35 14.61
N GLU A 231 -7.19 14.03 15.81
CA GLU A 231 -6.92 15.00 16.88
C GLU A 231 -5.41 15.25 16.98
N VAL A 232 -4.90 16.12 16.11
CA VAL A 232 -3.48 16.49 16.01
C VAL A 232 -3.33 18.00 15.77
N ASP A 233 -2.14 18.54 16.00
CA ASP A 233 -1.81 19.90 15.57
C ASP A 233 -1.73 19.94 14.05
N LEU A 234 -2.64 20.63 13.38
CA LEU A 234 -2.74 20.69 11.93
C LEU A 234 -2.32 22.09 11.43
N LEU A 235 -1.20 22.14 10.73
CA LEU A 235 -0.66 23.36 10.13
C LEU A 235 -1.04 23.46 8.65
N ASP A 236 -1.68 24.58 8.28
CA ASP A 236 -1.89 24.96 6.88
C ASP A 236 -0.64 25.70 6.38
N ALA A 237 0.17 25.01 5.58
CA ALA A 237 1.44 25.53 5.07
C ALA A 237 1.29 26.71 4.08
N ASN A 238 0.07 27.08 3.68
CA ASN A 238 -0.15 28.33 2.92
C ASN A 238 -0.24 29.57 3.83
N ASN A 239 -0.50 29.39 5.11
CA ASN A 239 -0.82 30.46 6.05
C ASN A 239 0.28 30.71 7.08
N VAL A 240 1.28 29.81 7.19
CA VAL A 240 2.35 29.91 8.20
C VAL A 240 3.71 29.56 7.58
N ASP A 241 4.77 30.13 8.14
CA ASP A 241 6.11 29.53 8.02
C ASP A 241 6.15 28.25 8.83
N VAL A 242 6.39 27.12 8.15
CA VAL A 242 6.28 25.81 8.79
C VAL A 242 7.38 25.59 9.83
N VAL A 243 8.60 26.11 9.61
CA VAL A 243 9.71 25.98 10.57
C VAL A 243 9.39 26.79 11.82
N GLU A 244 9.00 28.06 11.67
CA GLU A 244 8.64 28.94 12.79
C GLU A 244 7.46 28.34 13.60
N ALA A 245 6.39 27.89 12.93
CA ALA A 245 5.24 27.28 13.59
C ALA A 245 5.58 25.98 14.34
N VAL A 246 6.42 25.14 13.78
CA VAL A 246 6.90 23.92 14.46
C VAL A 246 7.77 24.29 15.66
N MET A 247 8.67 25.28 15.54
CA MET A 247 9.48 25.74 16.66
C MET A 247 8.61 26.31 17.78
N GLU A 248 7.58 27.11 17.46
CA GLU A 248 6.64 27.62 18.47
C GLU A 248 5.93 26.47 19.19
N LEU A 249 5.34 25.52 18.43
CA LEU A 249 4.62 24.37 18.98
C LEU A 249 5.51 23.44 19.84
N THR A 250 6.83 23.46 19.62
CA THR A 250 7.81 22.60 20.31
C THR A 250 8.66 23.35 21.34
N GLY A 251 8.35 24.63 21.63
CA GLY A 251 9.14 25.45 22.57
C GLY A 251 10.57 25.68 22.12
N GLY A 252 10.82 25.79 20.81
CA GLY A 252 12.12 26.03 20.19
C GLY A 252 12.99 24.79 20.00
N LEU A 253 12.51 23.59 20.37
CA LEU A 253 13.30 22.34 20.30
C LEU A 253 13.27 21.68 18.92
N GLY A 254 12.18 21.81 18.17
CA GLY A 254 11.92 21.04 16.95
C GLY A 254 11.36 19.64 17.24
N ALA A 255 11.24 18.80 16.20
CA ALA A 255 10.63 17.48 16.28
C ALA A 255 11.66 16.37 16.49
N ASN A 256 11.34 15.37 17.30
CA ASN A 256 12.15 14.16 17.45
C ASN A 256 12.17 13.32 16.17
N VAL A 257 11.03 13.33 15.43
CA VAL A 257 10.90 12.64 14.14
C VAL A 257 10.22 13.57 13.13
N VAL A 258 10.81 13.68 11.94
CA VAL A 258 10.22 14.36 10.78
C VAL A 258 9.96 13.31 9.69
N VAL A 259 8.74 13.23 9.15
CA VAL A 259 8.34 12.23 8.15
C VAL A 259 7.95 12.91 6.85
N THR A 260 8.54 12.50 5.72
CA THR A 260 8.13 12.97 4.38
C THR A 260 7.07 12.05 3.78
N CYS A 261 5.85 12.55 3.54
CA CYS A 261 4.72 11.74 3.02
C CYS A 261 4.31 12.09 1.58
N PHE A 262 5.06 12.95 0.88
CA PHE A 262 4.88 13.23 -0.54
C PHE A 262 6.24 13.49 -1.21
N ARG A 263 6.29 13.32 -2.54
CA ARG A 263 7.56 13.26 -3.30
C ARG A 263 8.43 14.51 -3.19
N GLU A 264 7.81 15.68 -3.15
CA GLU A 264 8.49 16.96 -3.14
C GLU A 264 8.81 17.48 -1.72
N ALA A 265 8.44 16.75 -0.66
CA ALA A 265 8.61 17.22 0.72
C ALA A 265 10.06 17.63 1.04
N ALA A 266 11.05 16.87 0.57
CA ALA A 266 12.46 17.19 0.78
C ALA A 266 12.97 18.36 -0.07
N LEU A 267 12.18 18.84 -1.03
CA LEU A 267 12.49 20.00 -1.86
C LEU A 267 11.77 21.26 -1.37
N GLU A 268 10.60 21.08 -0.74
CA GLU A 268 9.74 22.19 -0.29
C GLU A 268 10.05 22.64 1.14
N TYR A 269 10.62 21.78 1.99
CA TYR A 269 10.82 22.05 3.42
C TYR A 269 12.25 21.84 3.87
N SER A 270 12.70 22.68 4.81
CA SER A 270 13.99 22.56 5.48
C SER A 270 13.96 21.43 6.52
N LEU A 271 14.03 20.17 6.07
CA LEU A 271 13.84 18.98 6.91
C LEU A 271 14.75 18.96 8.15
N LEU A 272 16.01 19.42 8.01
CA LEU A 272 16.96 19.44 9.11
C LEU A 272 16.61 20.51 10.15
N GLU A 273 16.05 21.65 9.72
CA GLU A 273 15.63 22.72 10.64
C GLU A 273 14.42 22.29 11.48
N LEU A 274 13.51 21.53 10.91
CA LEU A 274 12.34 20.98 11.62
C LEU A 274 12.72 19.97 12.72
N ALA A 275 13.87 19.31 12.59
CA ALA A 275 14.29 18.25 13.51
C ALA A 275 14.91 18.83 14.78
N ALA A 276 14.65 18.25 15.95
CA ALA A 276 15.36 18.53 17.20
C ALA A 276 16.80 17.99 17.14
N PRO A 277 17.75 18.50 17.97
CA PRO A 277 19.03 17.81 18.19
C PRO A 277 18.81 16.34 18.58
N GLY A 278 19.57 15.43 17.99
CA GLY A 278 19.36 13.97 18.13
C GLY A 278 18.14 13.46 17.36
N GLY A 279 17.50 14.29 16.53
CA GLY A 279 16.31 13.96 15.77
C GLY A 279 16.57 13.05 14.58
N ARG A 280 15.48 12.51 14.02
CA ARG A 280 15.50 11.56 12.89
C ARG A 280 14.57 12.06 11.79
N VAL A 281 15.08 12.12 10.57
CA VAL A 281 14.29 12.43 9.37
C VAL A 281 14.02 11.14 8.61
N LEU A 282 12.75 10.77 8.50
CA LEU A 282 12.29 9.61 7.74
C LEU A 282 11.98 10.02 6.30
N MET A 283 12.82 9.61 5.39
CA MET A 283 12.60 9.67 3.96
C MET A 283 11.68 8.51 3.56
N PHE A 284 10.36 8.71 3.70
CA PHE A 284 9.37 7.69 3.37
C PHE A 284 8.93 7.78 1.91
N SER A 285 8.72 8.98 1.40
CA SER A 285 8.40 9.18 -0.01
C SER A 285 9.68 9.36 -0.83
N GLY A 286 9.81 8.60 -1.93
CA GLY A 286 10.87 8.82 -2.90
C GLY A 286 10.68 10.13 -3.66
N ILE A 287 11.77 10.72 -4.13
CA ILE A 287 11.79 11.90 -5.02
C ILE A 287 11.79 11.42 -6.49
N SER A 288 11.29 12.24 -7.41
CA SER A 288 11.38 11.93 -8.85
C SER A 288 12.84 11.80 -9.28
N ALA A 289 13.14 10.87 -10.20
CA ALA A 289 14.52 10.49 -10.55
C ALA A 289 15.38 11.66 -11.08
N ASP A 290 14.75 12.63 -11.75
CA ASP A 290 15.38 13.86 -12.26
C ASP A 290 15.75 14.86 -11.12
N LYS A 291 15.18 14.71 -9.94
CA LYS A 291 15.38 15.59 -8.77
C LYS A 291 15.93 14.85 -7.54
N GLY A 292 16.36 13.59 -7.70
CA GLY A 292 16.74 12.71 -6.58
C GLY A 292 18.00 13.12 -5.82
N VAL A 293 18.73 14.15 -6.29
CA VAL A 293 19.89 14.69 -5.59
C VAL A 293 19.51 16.03 -4.97
N VAL A 294 19.52 16.09 -3.64
CA VAL A 294 19.19 17.27 -2.84
C VAL A 294 20.42 17.69 -2.03
N PRO A 295 20.89 18.95 -2.16
CA PRO A 295 21.96 19.46 -1.29
C PRO A 295 21.58 19.32 0.19
N THR A 296 22.50 18.83 1.00
CA THR A 296 22.28 18.60 2.43
C THR A 296 23.42 19.20 3.24
N ASP A 297 23.10 19.99 4.27
CA ASP A 297 24.10 20.51 5.21
C ASP A 297 24.59 19.39 6.14
N LEU A 298 25.74 18.83 5.80
CA LEU A 298 26.36 17.78 6.60
C LEU A 298 26.89 18.28 7.96
N ASN A 299 27.17 19.58 8.11
CA ASN A 299 27.53 20.16 9.41
C ASN A 299 26.32 20.16 10.34
N ALA A 300 25.15 20.54 9.84
CA ALA A 300 23.91 20.42 10.62
C ALA A 300 23.66 18.97 11.07
N VAL A 301 23.87 17.99 10.18
CA VAL A 301 23.75 16.57 10.52
C VAL A 301 24.74 16.19 11.62
N HIS A 302 26.03 16.59 11.48
CA HIS A 302 27.10 16.24 12.41
C HIS A 302 26.91 16.89 13.78
N TYR A 303 26.80 18.23 13.82
CA TYR A 303 26.78 18.96 15.09
C TYR A 303 25.49 18.86 15.89
N ARG A 304 24.39 18.43 15.23
CA ARG A 304 23.10 18.21 15.88
C ARG A 304 22.77 16.72 16.04
N GLU A 305 23.71 15.82 15.73
CA GLU A 305 23.55 14.36 15.81
C GLU A 305 22.27 13.85 15.09
N LEU A 306 21.97 14.41 13.91
CA LEU A 306 20.77 14.04 13.17
C LEU A 306 20.96 12.73 12.41
N ALA A 307 19.87 11.95 12.25
CA ALA A 307 19.87 10.76 11.42
C ALA A 307 18.90 10.92 10.23
N LEU A 308 19.40 10.65 9.01
CA LEU A 308 18.58 10.52 7.81
C LEU A 308 18.31 9.04 7.55
N ILE A 309 17.05 8.63 7.53
CA ILE A 309 16.64 7.23 7.51
C ILE A 309 15.67 7.00 6.35
N GLY A 310 15.94 6.01 5.50
CA GLY A 310 15.04 5.57 4.45
C GLY A 310 14.14 4.42 4.90
N ALA A 311 12.89 4.39 4.40
CA ALA A 311 12.01 3.24 4.52
C ALA A 311 11.38 2.92 3.16
N TYR A 312 11.23 1.63 2.85
CA TYR A 312 10.62 1.18 1.61
C TYR A 312 9.71 -0.02 1.84
N GLY A 313 8.44 0.12 1.43
CA GLY A 313 7.43 -0.93 1.52
C GLY A 313 7.21 -1.42 2.96
N CYS A 314 6.75 -2.66 3.07
CA CYS A 314 6.50 -3.34 4.34
C CYS A 314 6.82 -4.84 4.23
N THR A 315 6.61 -5.58 5.31
CA THR A 315 6.72 -7.04 5.39
C THR A 315 5.36 -7.68 5.64
N ALA A 316 5.25 -8.99 5.39
CA ALA A 316 4.04 -9.75 5.69
C ALA A 316 3.63 -9.65 7.17
N VAL A 317 4.61 -9.71 8.07
CA VAL A 317 4.38 -9.57 9.53
C VAL A 317 3.85 -8.17 9.88
N GLN A 318 4.31 -7.13 9.22
CA GLN A 318 3.80 -5.78 9.44
C GLN A 318 2.36 -5.63 8.93
N CYS A 319 1.96 -6.29 7.83
CA CYS A 319 0.56 -6.35 7.40
C CYS A 319 -0.32 -7.05 8.44
N GLN A 320 0.14 -8.15 9.02
CA GLN A 320 -0.57 -8.83 10.10
C GLN A 320 -0.73 -7.94 11.33
N ARG A 321 0.33 -7.21 11.72
CA ARG A 321 0.26 -6.23 12.82
C ARG A 321 -0.69 -5.08 12.52
N ALA A 322 -0.72 -4.59 11.28
CA ALA A 322 -1.66 -3.56 10.85
C ALA A 322 -3.13 -4.02 11.03
N LEU A 323 -3.45 -5.26 10.65
CA LEU A 323 -4.76 -5.86 10.93
C LEU A 323 -5.05 -5.92 12.43
N GLY A 324 -4.07 -6.28 13.26
CA GLY A 324 -4.20 -6.29 14.72
C GLY A 324 -4.55 -4.91 15.28
N LEU A 325 -3.80 -3.87 14.90
CA LEU A 325 -4.05 -2.49 15.35
C LEU A 325 -5.45 -1.99 14.96
N MET A 326 -5.89 -2.28 13.74
CA MET A 326 -7.26 -1.93 13.33
C MET A 326 -8.32 -2.71 14.13
N ALA A 327 -8.08 -3.97 14.43
CA ALA A 327 -8.99 -4.77 15.26
C ALA A 327 -9.04 -4.31 16.73
N GLU A 328 -7.97 -3.68 17.23
CA GLU A 328 -7.84 -3.06 18.54
C GLU A 328 -8.42 -1.63 18.59
N GLY A 329 -8.97 -1.12 17.47
CA GLY A 329 -9.69 0.16 17.44
C GLY A 329 -8.99 1.29 16.70
N LEU A 330 -7.94 1.03 15.91
CA LEU A 330 -7.37 2.04 15.01
C LEU A 330 -8.32 2.23 13.80
N GLU A 331 -9.19 3.23 13.87
CA GLU A 331 -10.27 3.47 12.90
C GLU A 331 -9.76 4.10 11.61
N VAL A 332 -9.58 3.30 10.55
CA VAL A 332 -9.09 3.78 9.24
C VAL A 332 -10.20 4.08 8.23
N ASN A 333 -11.44 3.71 8.54
CA ASN A 333 -12.54 3.73 7.55
C ASN A 333 -12.89 5.14 7.05
N TRP A 334 -12.68 6.18 7.87
CA TRP A 334 -12.90 7.57 7.49
C TRP A 334 -12.00 8.05 6.34
N LEU A 335 -10.87 7.38 6.09
CA LEU A 335 -10.00 7.66 4.95
C LEU A 335 -10.61 7.21 3.62
N ILE A 336 -11.58 6.31 3.61
CA ILE A 336 -12.20 5.78 2.39
C ILE A 336 -13.28 6.77 1.92
N SER A 337 -12.90 7.68 1.04
CA SER A 337 -13.76 8.77 0.58
C SER A 337 -14.72 8.36 -0.54
N LYS A 338 -14.38 7.36 -1.34
CA LYS A 338 -15.19 6.96 -2.51
C LYS A 338 -15.15 5.44 -2.70
N ARG A 339 -16.28 4.87 -3.16
CA ARG A 339 -16.39 3.47 -3.59
C ARG A 339 -16.78 3.46 -5.06
N VAL A 340 -16.13 2.61 -5.83
CA VAL A 340 -16.26 2.52 -7.29
C VAL A 340 -16.19 1.07 -7.75
N THR A 341 -16.54 0.82 -9.01
CA THR A 341 -16.32 -0.47 -9.68
C THR A 341 -15.05 -0.45 -10.52
N LEU A 342 -14.66 -1.60 -11.10
CA LEU A 342 -13.53 -1.65 -12.05
C LEU A 342 -13.74 -0.71 -13.25
N HIS A 343 -14.98 -0.52 -13.69
CA HIS A 343 -15.31 0.35 -14.82
C HIS A 343 -14.99 1.83 -14.57
N ASP A 344 -15.00 2.24 -13.29
CA ASP A 344 -14.73 3.62 -12.87
C ASP A 344 -13.26 3.89 -12.52
N LEU A 345 -12.38 2.88 -12.74
CA LEU A 345 -10.99 2.94 -12.23
C LEU A 345 -10.17 4.05 -12.91
N GLU A 346 -10.33 4.25 -14.22
CA GLU A 346 -9.59 5.31 -14.94
C GLU A 346 -10.02 6.71 -14.49
N GLU A 347 -11.33 6.94 -14.28
CA GLU A 347 -11.84 8.17 -13.66
C GLU A 347 -11.30 8.33 -12.23
N SER A 348 -11.15 7.23 -11.52
CA SER A 348 -10.62 7.22 -10.14
C SER A 348 -9.17 7.72 -10.08
N PHE A 349 -8.36 7.45 -11.08
CA PHE A 349 -7.01 8.02 -11.19
C PHE A 349 -7.06 9.56 -11.33
N SER A 350 -7.98 10.08 -12.14
CA SER A 350 -8.18 11.54 -12.27
C SER A 350 -8.64 12.19 -10.97
N ASN A 351 -9.57 11.54 -10.24
CA ASN A 351 -10.02 11.99 -8.92
C ASN A 351 -8.88 12.00 -7.89
N LEU A 352 -8.00 10.99 -7.91
CA LEU A 352 -6.85 10.93 -7.02
C LEU A 352 -5.82 12.02 -7.35
N ALA A 353 -5.58 12.28 -8.63
CA ALA A 353 -4.69 13.35 -9.11
C ALA A 353 -5.17 14.74 -8.68
N SER A 354 -6.50 14.98 -8.68
CA SER A 354 -7.10 16.25 -8.25
C SER A 354 -7.10 16.47 -6.72
N LYS A 355 -6.64 15.48 -5.93
CA LYS A 355 -6.60 15.49 -4.45
C LYS A 355 -7.96 15.65 -3.74
N ASN A 356 -9.08 15.58 -4.46
CA ASN A 356 -10.43 15.73 -3.89
C ASN A 356 -10.88 14.54 -3.04
N VAL A 357 -10.10 13.48 -3.01
CA VAL A 357 -10.38 12.24 -2.28
C VAL A 357 -9.16 11.78 -1.49
N MET A 358 -9.37 11.12 -0.37
CA MET A 358 -8.30 10.46 0.39
C MET A 358 -8.00 9.09 -0.20
N LYS A 359 -8.90 8.12 -0.06
CA LYS A 359 -8.73 6.76 -0.53
C LYS A 359 -9.95 6.33 -1.35
N ILE A 360 -9.72 5.65 -2.45
CA ILE A 360 -10.77 5.09 -3.31
C ILE A 360 -10.76 3.58 -3.15
N CYS A 361 -11.92 3.02 -2.79
CA CYS A 361 -12.13 1.58 -2.69
C CYS A 361 -12.80 1.08 -3.97
N VAL A 362 -12.15 0.14 -4.65
CA VAL A 362 -12.66 -0.54 -5.85
C VAL A 362 -13.34 -1.84 -5.44
N GLU A 363 -14.53 -2.08 -5.98
CA GLU A 363 -15.28 -3.34 -5.90
C GLU A 363 -15.17 -4.05 -7.26
N PRO A 364 -14.31 -5.07 -7.40
CA PRO A 364 -14.07 -5.73 -8.68
C PRO A 364 -15.24 -6.54 -9.22
#